data_51e41e53d363e89e56fd91bd227b9acb
#
_entry.id   51e41e53d363e89e56fd91bd227b9acb
#
_cell.length_a   1.000
_cell.length_b   1.000
_cell.length_c   1.000
_cell.angle_alpha   90.00
_cell.angle_beta   90.00
_cell.angle_gamma   90.00
#
_symmetry.space_group_name_H-M   'P 1'
#
loop_
_entity.id
_entity.type
_entity.pdbx_description
1 polymer ?
#
loop_
_entity_poly.entity_id
_entity_poly.type
_entity_poly.pdbx_seq_one_letter_code
_entity_poly.pdbx_strand_id
1 'polypeptide(L)'
;MNLKHWVAVHTFVSEEARKEYHTHPEKQTPPQVVETEKGWADRCDSLPLAKCRQTWAGTGEFFFCHWESTEESLIRQQLEEIGVSRLVNTVCYEMDQFISWYRYSDQKITYPKIE
;
A
#
# COMPACT_ATOMS: atom_id res chain seq x y z
N MET A 1 -5.05 -11.78 18.03
CA MET A 1 -5.41 -10.47 17.48
C MET A 1 -5.78 -10.63 16.03
N ASN A 2 -6.83 -9.98 15.60
CA ASN A 2 -7.33 -10.14 14.25
C ASN A 2 -6.66 -9.16 13.30
N LEU A 3 -6.08 -9.70 12.23
CA LEU A 3 -5.65 -8.87 11.11
C LEU A 3 -6.88 -8.30 10.43
N LYS A 4 -6.84 -7.02 10.18
CA LYS A 4 -7.87 -6.30 9.45
C LYS A 4 -7.31 -5.89 8.10
N HIS A 5 -8.22 -5.71 7.15
CA HIS A 5 -7.87 -5.20 5.82
C HIS A 5 -8.13 -3.71 5.77
N TRP A 6 -7.22 -2.99 5.13
CA TRP A 6 -7.30 -1.53 5.01
C TRP A 6 -7.03 -1.11 3.58
N VAL A 7 -7.78 -0.15 3.10
CA VAL A 7 -7.41 0.59 1.89
C VAL A 7 -6.77 1.88 2.34
N ALA A 8 -5.53 2.09 1.93
CA ALA A 8 -4.80 3.32 2.21
C ALA A 8 -4.73 4.14 0.93
N VAL A 9 -5.30 5.34 0.98
CA VAL A 9 -5.25 6.29 -0.15
C VAL A 9 -4.13 7.28 0.14
N HIS A 10 -3.16 7.34 -0.77
CA HIS A 10 -1.98 8.17 -0.66
C HIS A 10 -2.05 9.30 -1.67
N THR A 11 -2.10 10.55 -1.20
CA THR A 11 -2.10 11.72 -2.06
C THR A 11 -0.76 12.42 -1.92
N PHE A 12 -0.10 12.73 -3.05
CA PHE A 12 1.21 13.39 -3.00
C PHE A 12 1.09 14.77 -2.37
N VAL A 13 2.04 15.11 -1.50
CA VAL A 13 2.04 16.39 -0.77
C VAL A 13 2.38 17.58 -1.68
N SER A 14 3.01 17.33 -2.83
CA SER A 14 3.40 18.36 -3.77
C SER A 14 3.69 17.75 -5.13
N GLU A 15 3.80 18.58 -6.15
CA GLU A 15 4.20 18.15 -7.49
C GLU A 15 5.63 17.59 -7.48
N GLU A 16 6.51 18.18 -6.69
CA GLU A 16 7.87 17.68 -6.52
C GLU A 16 7.90 16.29 -5.90
N ALA A 17 7.04 16.05 -4.90
CA ALA A 17 6.92 14.74 -4.27
C ALA A 17 6.43 13.70 -5.28
N ARG A 18 5.45 14.06 -6.11
CA ARG A 18 4.93 13.17 -7.14
C ARG A 18 6.04 12.79 -8.13
N LYS A 19 6.83 13.76 -8.58
CA LYS A 19 7.93 13.52 -9.50
C LYS A 19 9.02 12.67 -8.88
N GLU A 20 9.34 12.92 -7.62
CA GLU A 20 10.33 12.13 -6.89
C GLU A 20 9.89 10.68 -6.78
N TYR A 21 8.63 10.43 -6.41
CA TYR A 21 8.10 9.08 -6.27
C TYR A 21 8.18 8.31 -7.60
N HIS A 22 7.96 8.99 -8.71
CA HIS A 22 7.97 8.38 -10.06
C HIS A 22 9.34 8.42 -10.74
N THR A 23 10.38 8.85 -10.03
CA THR A 23 11.73 8.85 -10.59
C THR A 23 12.17 7.41 -10.86
N HIS A 24 12.55 7.15 -12.11
CA HIS A 24 13.00 5.82 -12.50
C HIS A 24 14.19 5.38 -11.63
N PRO A 25 14.21 4.15 -11.13
CA PRO A 25 15.31 3.71 -10.23
C PRO A 25 16.71 3.96 -10.77
N GLU A 26 16.91 3.81 -12.08
CA GLU A 26 18.22 4.06 -12.70
C GLU A 26 18.64 5.54 -12.62
N LYS A 27 17.70 6.45 -12.43
CA LYS A 27 17.96 7.89 -12.30
C LYS A 27 18.07 8.35 -10.86
N GLN A 28 17.92 7.44 -9.91
CA GLN A 28 18.09 7.75 -8.50
C GLN A 28 19.57 7.86 -8.14
N THR A 29 19.87 8.43 -6.99
CA THR A 29 21.24 8.61 -6.51
C THR A 29 21.36 7.89 -5.16
N PRO A 30 22.09 6.77 -5.06
CA PRO A 30 22.73 6.05 -6.16
C PRO A 30 21.72 5.33 -7.05
N PRO A 31 22.07 5.04 -8.31
CA PRO A 31 21.18 4.31 -9.21
C PRO A 31 20.77 2.96 -8.65
N GLN A 32 19.51 2.59 -8.86
CA GLN A 32 18.92 1.36 -8.37
C GLN A 32 18.47 0.48 -9.52
N VAL A 33 18.46 -0.82 -9.28
CA VAL A 33 17.92 -1.80 -10.23
C VAL A 33 16.40 -1.85 -10.06
N VAL A 34 15.67 -1.93 -11.18
CA VAL A 34 14.22 -2.07 -11.15
C VAL A 34 13.86 -3.43 -10.57
N GLU A 35 13.02 -3.46 -9.56
CA GLU A 35 12.53 -4.70 -8.96
C GLU A 35 11.53 -5.40 -9.89
N THR A 36 11.46 -6.73 -9.78
CA THR A 36 10.34 -7.47 -10.36
C THR A 36 9.11 -7.30 -9.47
N GLU A 37 7.93 -7.57 -10.01
CA GLU A 37 6.71 -7.58 -9.21
C GLU A 37 6.82 -8.56 -8.04
N LYS A 38 7.38 -9.74 -8.29
CA LYS A 38 7.58 -10.74 -7.24
C LYS A 38 8.49 -10.22 -6.13
N GLY A 39 9.60 -9.58 -6.49
CA GLY A 39 10.53 -9.00 -5.52
C GLY A 39 9.86 -7.94 -4.66
N TRP A 40 9.06 -7.08 -5.28
CA TRP A 40 8.29 -6.06 -4.59
C TRP A 40 7.29 -6.72 -3.61
N ALA A 41 6.54 -7.71 -4.08
CA ALA A 41 5.55 -8.41 -3.26
C ALA A 41 6.19 -9.10 -2.07
N ASP A 42 7.33 -9.77 -2.26
CA ASP A 42 8.05 -10.43 -1.19
C ASP A 42 8.55 -9.42 -0.15
N ARG A 43 9.04 -8.27 -0.61
CA ARG A 43 9.50 -7.21 0.28
C ARG A 43 8.34 -6.64 1.10
N CYS A 44 7.18 -6.42 0.47
CA CYS A 44 5.98 -5.95 1.16
C CYS A 44 5.47 -6.96 2.18
N ASP A 45 5.58 -8.25 1.90
CA ASP A 45 5.20 -9.30 2.85
C ASP A 45 6.14 -9.37 4.04
N SER A 46 7.39 -8.98 3.87
CA SER A 46 8.40 -9.04 4.92
C SER A 46 8.40 -7.84 5.86
N LEU A 47 7.57 -6.82 5.61
CA LEU A 47 7.51 -5.63 6.46
C LEU A 47 7.07 -5.98 7.87
N PRO A 48 7.73 -5.43 8.91
CA PRO A 48 7.52 -5.90 10.28
C PRO A 48 6.24 -5.42 10.95
N LEU A 49 5.73 -4.23 10.61
CA LEU A 49 4.60 -3.63 11.34
C LEU A 49 3.26 -3.84 10.65
N ALA A 50 3.23 -3.74 9.34
CA ALA A 50 2.03 -3.93 8.53
C ALA A 50 2.48 -4.48 7.18
N LYS A 51 1.60 -5.22 6.52
CA LYS A 51 1.94 -5.87 5.24
C LYS A 51 1.11 -5.27 4.12
N CYS A 52 1.77 -4.85 3.05
CA CYS A 52 1.10 -4.37 1.86
C CYS A 52 0.85 -5.55 0.91
N ARG A 53 -0.40 -5.74 0.50
CA ARG A 53 -0.78 -6.89 -0.32
C ARG A 53 -0.92 -6.55 -1.78
N GLN A 54 -1.33 -5.35 -2.10
CA GLN A 54 -1.40 -4.91 -3.49
C GLN A 54 -1.39 -3.39 -3.56
N THR A 55 -0.90 -2.89 -4.67
CA THR A 55 -0.79 -1.47 -4.94
C THR A 55 -1.35 -1.18 -6.32
N TRP A 56 -2.14 -0.11 -6.42
CA TRP A 56 -2.61 0.43 -7.68
C TRP A 56 -2.02 1.81 -7.84
N ALA A 57 -1.17 1.97 -8.82
CA ALA A 57 -0.47 3.23 -9.06
C ALA A 57 -0.61 3.65 -10.50
N GLY A 58 -0.92 4.93 -10.71
CA GLY A 58 -0.88 5.58 -12.01
C GLY A 58 0.12 6.71 -11.95
N THR A 59 0.02 7.66 -12.86
CA THR A 59 0.89 8.84 -12.90
C THR A 59 0.22 10.08 -12.33
N GLY A 60 -0.99 9.95 -11.81
CA GLY A 60 -1.76 11.06 -11.28
C GLY A 60 -1.37 11.48 -9.87
N GLU A 61 -2.30 12.14 -9.19
CA GLU A 61 -2.04 12.79 -7.90
C GLU A 61 -2.08 11.85 -6.72
N PHE A 62 -2.56 10.62 -6.90
CA PHE A 62 -2.68 9.66 -5.82
C PHE A 62 -2.45 8.24 -6.30
N PHE A 63 -2.22 7.35 -5.35
CA PHE A 63 -2.24 5.90 -5.55
C PHE A 63 -2.85 5.27 -4.30
N PHE A 64 -3.18 3.99 -4.36
CA PHE A 64 -3.73 3.34 -3.19
C PHE A 64 -3.22 1.92 -3.05
N CYS A 65 -3.24 1.45 -1.80
CA CYS A 65 -2.72 0.14 -1.42
C CYS A 65 -3.71 -0.59 -0.55
N HIS A 66 -3.69 -1.91 -0.64
CA HIS A 66 -4.38 -2.78 0.29
C HIS A 66 -3.37 -3.25 1.33
N TRP A 67 -3.63 -2.95 2.59
CA TRP A 67 -2.79 -3.32 3.71
C TRP A 67 -3.48 -4.30 4.64
N GLU A 68 -2.70 -5.16 5.28
CA GLU A 68 -3.15 -5.98 6.40
C GLU A 68 -2.44 -5.52 7.66
N SER A 69 -3.21 -5.21 8.69
CA SER A 69 -2.70 -4.78 9.98
C SER A 69 -3.76 -4.93 11.05
N THR A 70 -3.34 -5.05 12.30
CA THR A 70 -4.28 -5.06 13.42
C THR A 70 -4.82 -3.68 13.75
N GLU A 71 -4.10 -2.63 13.37
CA GLU A 71 -4.50 -1.23 13.65
C GLU A 71 -3.93 -0.28 12.59
N GLU A 72 -4.64 0.83 12.39
CA GLU A 72 -4.23 1.87 11.44
C GLU A 72 -2.86 2.46 11.78
N SER A 73 -2.58 2.67 13.06
CA SER A 73 -1.32 3.28 13.51
C SER A 73 -0.09 2.52 13.02
N LEU A 74 -0.18 1.20 12.90
CA LEU A 74 0.93 0.38 12.42
C LEU A 74 1.20 0.61 10.94
N ILE A 75 0.15 0.87 10.15
CA ILE A 75 0.32 1.21 8.73
C ILE A 75 1.05 2.53 8.61
N ARG A 76 0.63 3.54 9.38
CA ARG A 76 1.26 4.87 9.35
C ARG A 76 2.72 4.80 9.79
N GLN A 77 3.00 4.05 10.84
CA GLN A 77 4.36 3.86 11.33
C GLN A 77 5.22 3.13 10.29
N GLN A 78 4.65 2.12 9.62
CA GLN A 78 5.36 1.39 8.57
C GLN A 78 5.70 2.29 7.39
N LEU A 79 4.77 3.15 6.97
CA LEU A 79 5.00 4.12 5.90
C LEU A 79 6.10 5.11 6.27
N GLU A 80 6.15 5.51 7.53
CA GLU A 80 7.21 6.39 8.04
C GLU A 80 8.57 5.70 7.98
N GLU A 81 8.64 4.45 8.43
CA GLU A 81 9.90 3.70 8.44
C GLU A 81 10.47 3.46 7.04
N ILE A 82 9.61 3.23 6.05
CA ILE A 82 10.07 3.05 4.66
C ILE A 82 10.25 4.38 3.91
N GLY A 83 9.97 5.50 4.58
CA GLY A 83 10.22 6.84 4.02
C GLY A 83 9.15 7.38 3.08
N VAL A 84 8.07 6.65 2.85
CA VAL A 84 7.00 7.09 1.94
C VAL A 84 6.20 8.25 2.53
N SER A 85 6.05 8.28 3.86
CA SER A 85 5.22 9.28 4.53
C SER A 85 5.66 10.73 4.28
N ARG A 86 6.92 10.97 3.93
CA ARG A 86 7.36 12.32 3.60
C ARG A 86 6.87 12.81 2.24
N LEU A 87 6.42 11.89 1.38
CA LEU A 87 5.97 12.21 0.03
C LEU A 87 4.46 12.28 -0.11
N VAL A 88 3.72 11.65 0.81
CA VAL A 88 2.28 11.49 0.69
C VAL A 88 1.55 11.77 1.99
N ASN A 89 0.31 12.24 1.85
CA ASN A 89 -0.67 12.22 2.92
C ASN A 89 -1.49 10.95 2.75
N THR A 90 -1.70 10.21 3.82
CA THR A 90 -2.38 8.92 3.78
C THR A 90 -3.66 8.94 4.59
N VAL A 91 -4.73 8.43 4.00
CA VAL A 91 -5.99 8.18 4.68
C VAL A 91 -6.28 6.70 4.59
N CYS A 92 -6.54 6.06 5.73
CA CYS A 92 -6.81 4.63 5.79
C CYS A 92 -8.27 4.38 6.08
N TYR A 93 -8.86 3.42 5.37
CA TYR A 93 -10.24 2.99 5.57
C TYR A 93 -10.24 1.49 5.85
N GLU A 94 -10.83 1.10 6.97
CA GLU A 94 -10.97 -0.31 7.30
C GLU A 94 -11.99 -0.96 6.34
N MET A 95 -11.64 -2.14 5.80
CA MET A 95 -12.47 -2.88 4.85
C MET A 95 -12.74 -4.28 5.39
N ASP A 96 -13.94 -4.76 5.20
CA ASP A 96 -14.34 -6.08 5.72
C ASP A 96 -13.90 -7.22 4.82
N GLN A 97 -13.87 -6.99 3.51
CA GLN A 97 -13.47 -8.03 2.57
C GLN A 97 -13.04 -7.41 1.26
N PHE A 98 -12.21 -8.14 0.51
CA PHE A 98 -12.01 -7.78 -0.88
C PHE A 98 -12.37 -8.97 -1.78
N ILE A 99 -12.94 -8.65 -2.92
CA ILE A 99 -13.40 -9.62 -3.90
C ILE A 99 -12.59 -9.38 -5.16
N SER A 100 -11.93 -10.43 -5.65
CA SER A 100 -11.05 -10.29 -6.81
C SER A 100 -11.20 -11.46 -7.75
N TRP A 101 -11.38 -11.14 -9.04
CA TRP A 101 -11.38 -12.15 -10.08
C TRP A 101 -10.02 -12.86 -10.15
N TYR A 102 -8.93 -12.15 -9.87
CA TYR A 102 -7.59 -12.73 -9.92
C TYR A 102 -7.36 -13.74 -8.80
N ARG A 103 -7.93 -13.52 -7.63
CA ARG A 103 -7.87 -14.47 -6.53
C ARG A 103 -8.78 -15.67 -6.78
N TYR A 104 -9.90 -15.43 -7.43
CA TYR A 104 -10.87 -16.45 -7.85
C TYR A 104 -11.18 -17.46 -6.73
N SER A 105 -11.36 -16.94 -5.53
CA SER A 105 -11.62 -17.77 -4.35
C SER A 105 -13.07 -18.27 -4.36
N ASP A 106 -13.27 -19.50 -3.91
CA ASP A 106 -14.61 -20.06 -3.73
C ASP A 106 -15.18 -19.78 -2.32
N GLN A 107 -14.50 -18.96 -1.52
CA GLN A 107 -15.01 -18.51 -0.24
C GLN A 107 -16.29 -17.72 -0.45
N LYS A 108 -17.29 -17.98 0.40
CA LYS A 108 -18.54 -17.22 0.32
C LYS A 108 -18.33 -15.78 0.74
N ILE A 109 -19.02 -14.88 0.03
CA ILE A 109 -19.02 -13.46 0.36
C ILE A 109 -19.72 -13.28 1.71
N THR A 110 -19.19 -12.41 2.55
CA THR A 110 -19.78 -12.09 3.85
C THR A 110 -20.63 -10.83 3.74
N TYR A 111 -21.68 -10.76 4.56
CA TYR A 111 -22.57 -9.61 4.60
C TYR A 111 -22.61 -9.11 6.04
N PRO A 112 -21.74 -8.18 6.41
CA PRO A 112 -21.70 -7.69 7.78
C PRO A 112 -22.98 -6.97 8.15
N LYS A 113 -23.34 -7.06 9.43
CA LYS A 113 -24.49 -6.36 9.95
C LYS A 113 -24.16 -4.89 10.13
N ILE A 114 -25.00 -4.02 9.56
CA ILE A 114 -24.84 -2.57 9.66
C ILE A 114 -25.80 -2.04 10.72
N GLU A 115 -25.27 -1.26 11.63
CA GLU A 115 -26.01 -0.64 12.72
C GLU A 115 -26.10 0.86 12.57
#